data_28f959bf2dff961fb252a22d398d26e8
#
_entry.id   28f959bf2dff961fb252a22d398d26e8
#
_cell.length_a   1.000
_cell.length_b   1.000
_cell.length_c   1.000
_cell.angle_alpha   90.00
_cell.angle_beta   90.00
_cell.angle_gamma   90.00
#
_symmetry.space_group_name_H-M   'P 1'
#
loop_
_entity.id
_entity.type
_entity.pdbx_description
1 polymer ?
#
loop_
_entity_poly.entity_id
_entity_poly.type
_entity_poly.pdbx_seq_one_letter_code
_entity_poly.pdbx_strand_id
1 'polypeptide(L)'
;MTLLKSFEDLDYSEALESNKEAQDWLESNNRRFGQLINGKFVTVKNAKLIESLNPSTSELLAHIEIANSEQLESAVKSARKAQPSWEKLGGHGRAKALYALARLMQKHARIISVLETLDNGKPIRESRDIDIPLAIRHFYHHAGWAQLQEKDFSSYQSIGVVAQIVPWNFPLLMLSWKIAPALAMGNTIVFKAAEQTPITAMFFAQLCNEAGIPPGVINMINGDGVIGAELAAHKGVDKVAFTGSTAVGQSIRKSTAGQGKKLTLELGGKSAFIVFEDADLDAAVEGLVDSIWFNQGEVCCAGSRLLVQAEVAKELHLKIKRRIKQLRLGKPLDKSTDLGSLVSKTQFNRVSEMVQEGLNHGGEIYQACDIDEKGNYYPPTLITDVDSSHPLVQEEIFGPVLVSMTFRTQSEAVE
;
A
#
# COMPACT_ATOMS: atom_id res chain seq x y z
N MET A 1 7.38 45.84 2.83
CA MET A 1 7.36 44.39 2.59
C MET A 1 7.81 44.18 1.16
N THR A 2 8.85 43.40 0.88
CA THR A 2 9.28 43.11 -0.50
C THR A 2 8.33 42.11 -1.11
N LEU A 3 8.11 42.14 -2.44
CA LEU A 3 7.31 41.15 -3.18
C LEU A 3 7.71 39.71 -2.82
N LEU A 4 9.02 39.48 -2.67
CA LEU A 4 9.55 38.16 -2.28
C LEU A 4 9.00 37.72 -0.90
N LYS A 5 9.00 38.62 0.08
CA LYS A 5 8.48 38.33 1.42
C LYS A 5 6.97 38.09 1.42
N SER A 6 6.24 38.78 0.52
CA SER A 6 4.80 38.53 0.32
C SER A 6 4.53 37.16 -0.30
N PHE A 7 5.44 36.63 -1.14
CA PHE A 7 5.33 35.26 -1.68
C PHE A 7 5.70 34.20 -0.62
N GLU A 8 6.67 34.49 0.24
CA GLU A 8 7.06 33.59 1.36
C GLU A 8 5.99 33.51 2.44
N ASP A 9 5.23 34.61 2.63
CA ASP A 9 4.15 34.73 3.62
C ASP A 9 2.75 34.37 3.04
N LEU A 10 2.66 33.87 1.78
CA LEU A 10 1.41 33.45 1.16
C LEU A 10 0.87 32.21 1.89
N ASP A 11 -0.18 32.44 2.68
CA ASP A 11 -0.97 31.33 3.22
C ASP A 11 -1.96 30.85 2.15
N TYR A 12 -1.74 29.64 1.67
CA TYR A 12 -2.63 29.00 0.72
C TYR A 12 -3.85 28.46 1.48
N SER A 13 -5.01 29.00 1.19
CA SER A 13 -6.27 28.48 1.73
C SER A 13 -6.45 26.98 1.38
N GLU A 14 -7.19 26.26 2.22
CA GLU A 14 -7.53 24.86 1.98
C GLU A 14 -8.14 24.65 0.58
N ALA A 15 -7.63 23.67 -0.16
CA ALA A 15 -8.10 23.28 -1.49
C ALA A 15 -8.65 21.85 -1.46
N LEU A 16 -9.70 21.63 -0.68
CA LEU A 16 -10.27 20.31 -0.43
C LEU A 16 -10.81 19.65 -1.70
N GLU A 17 -10.43 18.39 -1.92
CA GLU A 17 -11.10 17.51 -2.88
C GLU A 17 -12.46 17.10 -2.34
N SER A 18 -13.48 17.11 -3.21
CA SER A 18 -14.83 16.70 -2.80
C SER A 18 -14.89 15.19 -2.57
N ASN A 19 -15.37 14.78 -1.40
CA ASN A 19 -15.62 13.38 -1.06
C ASN A 19 -17.08 12.95 -1.29
N LYS A 20 -17.92 13.82 -1.84
CA LYS A 20 -19.36 13.58 -1.97
C LYS A 20 -19.67 12.26 -2.71
N GLU A 21 -19.06 12.04 -3.86
CA GLU A 21 -19.28 10.81 -4.66
C GLU A 21 -18.89 9.55 -3.90
N ALA A 22 -17.78 9.61 -3.14
CA ALA A 22 -17.33 8.50 -2.29
C ALA A 22 -18.31 8.24 -1.14
N GLN A 23 -18.80 9.29 -0.49
CA GLN A 23 -19.80 9.17 0.59
C GLN A 23 -21.13 8.63 0.05
N ASP A 24 -21.62 9.15 -1.09
CA ASP A 24 -22.84 8.67 -1.74
C ASP A 24 -22.73 7.17 -2.09
N TRP A 25 -21.56 6.71 -2.54
CA TRP A 25 -21.31 5.30 -2.81
C TRP A 25 -21.29 4.45 -1.54
N LEU A 26 -20.64 4.90 -0.47
CA LEU A 26 -20.64 4.22 0.82
C LEU A 26 -22.07 4.07 1.37
N GLU A 27 -22.86 5.14 1.32
CA GLU A 27 -24.26 5.14 1.76
C GLU A 27 -25.13 4.20 0.91
N SER A 28 -24.95 4.21 -0.43
CA SER A 28 -25.70 3.32 -1.33
C SER A 28 -25.46 1.84 -1.06
N ASN A 29 -24.34 1.51 -0.42
CA ASN A 29 -23.99 0.17 0.07
C ASN A 29 -24.30 0.00 1.58
N ASN A 30 -25.09 0.89 2.20
CA ASN A 30 -25.40 0.90 3.64
C ASN A 30 -24.14 0.88 4.53
N ARG A 31 -23.03 1.38 4.04
CA ARG A 31 -21.71 1.32 4.70
C ARG A 31 -21.36 -0.09 5.22
N ARG A 32 -21.77 -1.14 4.48
CA ARG A 32 -21.54 -2.53 4.89
C ARG A 32 -21.15 -3.38 3.70
N PHE A 33 -20.02 -4.07 3.84
CA PHE A 33 -19.45 -4.90 2.79
C PHE A 33 -19.22 -6.33 3.30
N GLY A 34 -19.68 -7.31 2.50
CA GLY A 34 -19.43 -8.73 2.68
C GLY A 34 -18.31 -9.23 1.77
N GLN A 35 -18.46 -10.46 1.28
CA GLN A 35 -17.49 -11.13 0.42
C GLN A 35 -17.93 -11.10 -1.04
N LEU A 36 -16.99 -11.06 -1.99
CA LEU A 36 -17.29 -11.39 -3.40
C LEU A 36 -16.94 -12.87 -3.64
N ILE A 37 -17.95 -13.71 -3.84
CA ILE A 37 -17.75 -15.14 -4.09
C ILE A 37 -18.57 -15.54 -5.32
N ASN A 38 -17.92 -16.15 -6.30
CA ASN A 38 -18.56 -16.61 -7.55
C ASN A 38 -19.38 -15.50 -8.25
N GLY A 39 -18.82 -14.29 -8.31
CA GLY A 39 -19.44 -13.12 -8.93
C GLY A 39 -20.59 -12.49 -8.13
N LYS A 40 -20.88 -12.95 -6.93
CA LYS A 40 -21.96 -12.44 -6.07
C LYS A 40 -21.41 -11.85 -4.78
N PHE A 41 -21.97 -10.71 -4.37
CA PHE A 41 -21.73 -10.19 -3.04
C PHE A 41 -22.54 -11.01 -2.03
N VAL A 42 -21.83 -11.57 -1.06
CA VAL A 42 -22.38 -12.48 -0.04
C VAL A 42 -22.19 -11.86 1.32
N THR A 43 -23.28 -11.73 2.06
CA THR A 43 -23.32 -11.28 3.45
C THR A 43 -23.86 -12.39 4.35
N VAL A 44 -23.47 -12.39 5.61
CA VAL A 44 -23.95 -13.35 6.61
C VAL A 44 -24.67 -12.62 7.74
N LYS A 45 -25.84 -13.10 8.11
CA LYS A 45 -26.56 -12.58 9.27
C LYS A 45 -25.71 -12.83 10.53
N ASN A 46 -25.51 -11.78 11.34
CA ASN A 46 -24.68 -11.82 12.56
C ASN A 46 -23.17 -12.10 12.30
N ALA A 47 -22.63 -11.74 11.12
CA ALA A 47 -21.20 -11.80 10.88
C ALA A 47 -20.44 -10.92 11.90
N LYS A 48 -19.23 -11.36 12.27
CA LYS A 48 -18.29 -10.48 12.97
C LYS A 48 -17.88 -9.36 12.01
N LEU A 49 -17.74 -8.15 12.54
CA LEU A 49 -17.45 -6.95 11.75
C LEU A 49 -16.09 -6.37 12.15
N ILE A 50 -15.41 -5.82 11.17
CA ILE A 50 -14.30 -4.89 11.33
C ILE A 50 -14.82 -3.50 10.98
N GLU A 51 -14.43 -2.49 11.73
CA GLU A 51 -14.69 -1.09 11.40
C GLU A 51 -13.54 -0.55 10.57
N SER A 52 -13.83 -0.08 9.34
CA SER A 52 -12.90 0.75 8.58
C SER A 52 -13.13 2.19 9.00
N LEU A 53 -12.09 2.82 9.52
CA LEU A 53 -12.13 4.19 10.05
C LEU A 53 -11.28 5.10 9.18
N ASN A 54 -11.72 6.34 9.01
CA ASN A 54 -10.88 7.38 8.42
C ASN A 54 -9.72 7.70 9.40
N PRO A 55 -8.46 7.46 9.05
CA PRO A 55 -7.33 7.62 9.97
C PRO A 55 -7.12 9.07 10.44
N SER A 56 -7.56 10.04 9.62
CA SER A 56 -7.39 11.47 9.92
C SER A 56 -8.44 12.04 10.86
N THR A 57 -9.64 11.43 10.94
CA THR A 57 -10.76 11.93 11.75
C THR A 57 -11.31 10.93 12.76
N SER A 58 -10.93 9.65 12.61
CA SER A 58 -11.49 8.49 13.33
C SER A 58 -12.99 8.25 13.06
N GLU A 59 -13.55 8.86 12.02
CA GLU A 59 -14.94 8.63 11.61
C GLU A 59 -15.10 7.27 10.95
N LEU A 60 -16.23 6.61 11.22
CA LEU A 60 -16.58 5.34 10.60
C LEU A 60 -16.84 5.51 9.10
N LEU A 61 -16.07 4.82 8.27
CA LEU A 61 -16.30 4.74 6.82
C LEU A 61 -17.25 3.59 6.49
N ALA A 62 -16.97 2.40 6.98
CA ALA A 62 -17.79 1.22 6.71
C ALA A 62 -17.59 0.10 7.74
N HIS A 63 -18.55 -0.82 7.78
CA HIS A 63 -18.45 -2.11 8.45
C HIS A 63 -18.10 -3.20 7.44
N ILE A 64 -17.09 -3.98 7.72
CA ILE A 64 -16.59 -5.06 6.85
C ILE A 64 -16.84 -6.40 7.54
N GLU A 65 -17.57 -7.29 6.88
CA GLU A 65 -17.84 -8.63 7.44
C GLU A 65 -16.59 -9.50 7.38
N ILE A 66 -16.20 -10.09 8.49
CA ILE A 66 -15.16 -11.13 8.54
C ILE A 66 -15.71 -12.40 7.92
N ALA A 67 -15.02 -12.95 6.93
CA ALA A 67 -15.36 -14.23 6.32
C ALA A 67 -15.28 -15.35 7.37
N ASN A 68 -16.15 -16.34 7.24
CA ASN A 68 -16.02 -17.60 7.98
C ASN A 68 -15.34 -18.68 7.12
N SER A 69 -15.00 -19.82 7.72
CA SER A 69 -14.32 -20.92 7.02
C SER A 69 -15.17 -21.52 5.87
N GLU A 70 -16.50 -21.47 5.96
CA GLU A 70 -17.40 -21.93 4.87
C GLU A 70 -17.33 -21.00 3.65
N GLN A 71 -17.27 -19.68 3.88
CA GLN A 71 -17.11 -18.67 2.81
C GLN A 71 -15.73 -18.79 2.19
N LEU A 72 -14.67 -19.00 2.98
CA LEU A 72 -13.32 -19.25 2.48
C LEU A 72 -13.27 -20.50 1.60
N GLU A 73 -13.82 -21.62 2.06
CA GLU A 73 -13.90 -22.87 1.30
C GLU A 73 -14.69 -22.67 -0.01
N SER A 74 -15.83 -21.93 0.06
CA SER A 74 -16.66 -21.61 -1.11
C SER A 74 -15.89 -20.76 -2.14
N ALA A 75 -15.12 -19.76 -1.68
CA ALA A 75 -14.29 -18.91 -2.55
C ALA A 75 -13.22 -19.74 -3.28
N VAL A 76 -12.50 -20.61 -2.55
CA VAL A 76 -11.47 -21.48 -3.16
C VAL A 76 -12.08 -22.49 -4.13
N LYS A 77 -13.19 -23.12 -3.78
CA LYS A 77 -13.92 -24.03 -4.69
C LYS A 77 -14.40 -23.31 -5.94
N SER A 78 -14.92 -22.11 -5.79
CA SER A 78 -15.36 -21.27 -6.91
C SER A 78 -14.19 -20.94 -7.85
N ALA A 79 -13.04 -20.53 -7.29
CA ALA A 79 -11.82 -20.25 -8.05
C ALA A 79 -11.35 -21.51 -8.80
N ARG A 80 -11.31 -22.66 -8.14
CA ARG A 80 -10.90 -23.94 -8.75
C ARG A 80 -11.82 -24.35 -9.89
N LYS A 81 -13.13 -24.17 -9.74
CA LYS A 81 -14.13 -24.46 -10.79
C LYS A 81 -13.99 -23.56 -12.01
N ALA A 82 -13.69 -22.27 -11.80
CA ALA A 82 -13.59 -21.30 -12.89
C ALA A 82 -12.26 -21.38 -13.66
N GLN A 83 -11.18 -21.89 -13.05
CA GLN A 83 -9.82 -21.85 -13.58
C GLN A 83 -9.71 -22.49 -14.98
N PRO A 84 -10.20 -23.70 -15.26
CA PRO A 84 -10.03 -24.31 -16.58
C PRO A 84 -10.70 -23.52 -17.70
N SER A 85 -11.85 -22.92 -17.44
CA SER A 85 -12.56 -22.11 -18.44
C SER A 85 -11.87 -20.76 -18.68
N TRP A 86 -11.31 -20.15 -17.63
CA TRP A 86 -10.53 -18.91 -17.72
C TRP A 86 -9.23 -19.12 -18.50
N GLU A 87 -8.52 -20.20 -18.25
CA GLU A 87 -7.31 -20.58 -18.99
C GLU A 87 -7.64 -20.84 -20.48
N LYS A 88 -8.69 -21.63 -20.74
CA LYS A 88 -9.14 -21.98 -22.09
C LYS A 88 -9.62 -20.78 -22.93
N LEU A 89 -9.97 -19.66 -22.29
CA LEU A 89 -10.35 -18.42 -22.97
C LEU A 89 -9.24 -17.89 -23.88
N GLY A 90 -7.99 -18.29 -23.67
CA GLY A 90 -6.80 -17.86 -24.40
C GLY A 90 -6.35 -16.45 -24.02
N GLY A 91 -5.16 -16.10 -24.46
CA GLY A 91 -4.54 -14.82 -24.11
C GLY A 91 -5.34 -13.60 -24.59
N HIS A 92 -5.86 -13.62 -25.81
CA HIS A 92 -6.69 -12.53 -26.34
C HIS A 92 -8.01 -12.37 -25.58
N GLY A 93 -8.65 -13.46 -25.18
CA GLY A 93 -9.90 -13.41 -24.43
C GLY A 93 -9.68 -12.76 -23.04
N ARG A 94 -8.62 -13.17 -22.34
CA ARG A 94 -8.24 -12.60 -21.04
C ARG A 94 -7.83 -11.12 -21.16
N ALA A 95 -7.10 -10.77 -22.22
CA ALA A 95 -6.71 -9.38 -22.50
C ALA A 95 -7.92 -8.45 -22.63
N LYS A 96 -8.98 -8.87 -23.34
CA LYS A 96 -10.21 -8.07 -23.47
C LYS A 96 -10.82 -7.75 -22.10
N ALA A 97 -10.89 -8.73 -21.21
CA ALA A 97 -11.41 -8.54 -19.84
C ALA A 97 -10.53 -7.58 -19.01
N LEU A 98 -9.21 -7.72 -19.10
CA LEU A 98 -8.27 -6.83 -18.41
C LEU A 98 -8.32 -5.40 -18.94
N TYR A 99 -8.43 -5.20 -20.26
CA TYR A 99 -8.62 -3.88 -20.86
C TYR A 99 -9.96 -3.25 -20.44
N ALA A 100 -11.05 -4.02 -20.40
CA ALA A 100 -12.33 -3.52 -19.93
C ALA A 100 -12.26 -3.05 -18.48
N LEU A 101 -11.62 -3.85 -17.62
CA LEU A 101 -11.41 -3.50 -16.21
C LEU A 101 -10.53 -2.25 -16.04
N ALA A 102 -9.40 -2.14 -16.78
CA ALA A 102 -8.54 -0.96 -16.76
C ALA A 102 -9.31 0.31 -17.19
N ARG A 103 -10.15 0.22 -18.20
CA ARG A 103 -10.98 1.36 -18.65
C ARG A 103 -12.04 1.75 -17.62
N LEU A 104 -12.65 0.79 -16.94
CA LEU A 104 -13.59 1.09 -15.85
C LEU A 104 -12.86 1.76 -14.67
N MET A 105 -11.71 1.25 -14.28
CA MET A 105 -10.88 1.91 -13.24
C MET A 105 -10.53 3.34 -13.66
N GLN A 106 -10.15 3.57 -14.91
CA GLN A 106 -9.85 4.91 -15.45
C GLN A 106 -11.08 5.83 -15.42
N LYS A 107 -12.26 5.33 -15.81
CA LYS A 107 -13.52 6.07 -15.76
C LYS A 107 -13.87 6.51 -14.34
N HIS A 108 -13.59 5.66 -13.36
CA HIS A 108 -13.89 5.88 -11.95
C HIS A 108 -12.67 6.33 -11.12
N ALA A 109 -11.58 6.79 -11.77
CA ALA A 109 -10.31 7.10 -11.10
C ALA A 109 -10.47 8.11 -9.96
N ARG A 110 -11.34 9.12 -10.12
CA ARG A 110 -11.56 10.15 -9.09
C ARG A 110 -12.16 9.58 -7.81
N ILE A 111 -13.27 8.87 -7.90
CA ILE A 111 -13.91 8.25 -6.72
C ILE A 111 -12.97 7.25 -6.05
N ILE A 112 -12.24 6.45 -6.84
CA ILE A 112 -11.28 5.48 -6.32
C ILE A 112 -10.17 6.20 -5.54
N SER A 113 -9.63 7.31 -6.06
CA SER A 113 -8.59 8.10 -5.40
C SER A 113 -9.07 8.67 -4.07
N VAL A 114 -10.31 9.16 -4.02
CA VAL A 114 -10.90 9.69 -2.78
C VAL A 114 -11.13 8.56 -1.76
N LEU A 115 -11.65 7.41 -2.20
CA LEU A 115 -11.82 6.24 -1.32
C LEU A 115 -10.48 5.74 -0.77
N GLU A 116 -9.43 5.68 -1.61
CA GLU A 116 -8.07 5.30 -1.19
C GLU A 116 -7.54 6.25 -0.12
N THR A 117 -7.68 7.56 -0.34
CA THR A 117 -7.25 8.59 0.62
C THR A 117 -8.02 8.53 1.94
N LEU A 118 -9.34 8.35 1.89
CA LEU A 118 -10.17 8.26 3.09
C LEU A 118 -9.87 7.01 3.93
N ASP A 119 -9.57 5.88 3.28
CA ASP A 119 -9.36 4.58 3.92
C ASP A 119 -7.93 4.43 4.46
N ASN A 120 -6.93 5.03 3.77
CA ASN A 120 -5.52 4.88 4.12
C ASN A 120 -4.94 6.07 4.91
N GLY A 121 -5.43 7.29 4.66
CA GLY A 121 -4.91 8.51 5.28
C GLY A 121 -3.86 9.27 4.46
N LYS A 122 -3.41 8.74 3.32
CA LYS A 122 -2.45 9.41 2.42
C LYS A 122 -3.03 10.64 1.72
N PRO A 123 -2.18 11.62 1.33
CA PRO A 123 -2.62 12.78 0.58
C PRO A 123 -3.32 12.43 -0.73
N ILE A 124 -4.39 13.14 -1.05
CA ILE A 124 -5.17 12.93 -2.30
C ILE A 124 -4.31 13.08 -3.56
N ARG A 125 -3.27 13.93 -3.54
CA ARG A 125 -2.35 14.07 -4.66
C ARG A 125 -1.58 12.78 -4.95
N GLU A 126 -1.25 11.99 -3.93
CA GLU A 126 -0.55 10.72 -4.10
C GLU A 126 -1.49 9.63 -4.64
N SER A 127 -2.68 9.49 -4.06
CA SER A 127 -3.69 8.57 -4.58
C SER A 127 -4.07 8.89 -6.02
N ARG A 128 -4.37 10.18 -6.31
CA ARG A 128 -4.86 10.64 -7.61
C ARG A 128 -3.79 10.61 -8.71
N ASP A 129 -2.56 11.03 -8.39
CA ASP A 129 -1.54 11.29 -9.41
C ASP A 129 -0.56 10.12 -9.57
N ILE A 130 -0.47 9.23 -8.55
CA ILE A 130 0.48 8.13 -8.53
C ILE A 130 -0.23 6.77 -8.42
N ASP A 131 -0.90 6.48 -7.30
CA ASP A 131 -1.38 5.12 -6.99
C ASP A 131 -2.41 4.61 -7.99
N ILE A 132 -3.46 5.39 -8.20
CA ILE A 132 -4.56 4.97 -9.08
C ILE A 132 -4.13 4.93 -10.56
N PRO A 133 -3.42 5.93 -11.11
CA PRO A 133 -2.86 5.83 -12.46
C PRO A 133 -1.92 4.63 -12.64
N LEU A 134 -1.07 4.33 -11.65
CA LEU A 134 -0.16 3.21 -11.73
C LEU A 134 -0.90 1.87 -11.64
N ALA A 135 -1.89 1.73 -10.76
CA ALA A 135 -2.76 0.56 -10.69
C ALA A 135 -3.45 0.28 -12.04
N ILE A 136 -3.98 1.32 -12.69
CA ILE A 136 -4.60 1.22 -14.03
C ILE A 136 -3.58 0.75 -15.08
N ARG A 137 -2.36 1.32 -15.07
CA ARG A 137 -1.28 0.93 -15.99
C ARG A 137 -0.91 -0.55 -15.85
N HIS A 138 -0.92 -1.10 -14.64
CA HIS A 138 -0.68 -2.53 -14.43
C HIS A 138 -1.69 -3.41 -15.18
N PHE A 139 -2.97 -3.07 -15.16
CA PHE A 139 -3.97 -3.82 -15.92
C PHE A 139 -3.79 -3.67 -17.43
N TYR A 140 -3.49 -2.47 -17.94
CA TYR A 140 -3.17 -2.27 -19.35
C TYR A 140 -1.93 -3.07 -19.78
N HIS A 141 -0.86 -2.99 -19.00
CA HIS A 141 0.40 -3.67 -19.27
C HIS A 141 0.20 -5.19 -19.34
N HIS A 142 -0.44 -5.78 -18.34
CA HIS A 142 -0.65 -7.21 -18.29
C HIS A 142 -1.71 -7.71 -19.28
N ALA A 143 -2.63 -6.86 -19.72
CA ALA A 143 -3.49 -7.17 -20.86
C ALA A 143 -2.67 -7.37 -22.15
N GLY A 144 -1.66 -6.53 -22.38
CA GLY A 144 -0.70 -6.72 -23.47
C GLY A 144 0.09 -8.04 -23.34
N TRP A 145 0.58 -8.35 -22.15
CA TRP A 145 1.28 -9.61 -21.89
C TRP A 145 0.38 -10.84 -22.08
N ALA A 146 -0.89 -10.76 -21.70
CA ALA A 146 -1.85 -11.83 -21.97
C ALA A 146 -1.96 -12.15 -23.47
N GLN A 147 -1.96 -11.11 -24.34
CA GLN A 147 -2.00 -11.31 -25.79
C GLN A 147 -0.76 -12.01 -26.34
N LEU A 148 0.41 -11.80 -25.71
CA LEU A 148 1.68 -12.38 -26.13
C LEU A 148 1.93 -13.78 -25.59
N GLN A 149 1.13 -14.24 -24.62
CA GLN A 149 1.39 -15.49 -23.89
C GLN A 149 1.58 -16.70 -24.81
N GLU A 150 0.70 -16.89 -25.79
CA GLU A 150 0.74 -18.07 -26.67
C GLU A 150 1.95 -18.07 -27.61
N LYS A 151 2.47 -16.90 -27.94
CA LYS A 151 3.64 -16.72 -28.80
C LYS A 151 4.94 -16.74 -28.03
N ASP A 152 5.06 -15.86 -27.04
CA ASP A 152 6.34 -15.57 -26.37
C ASP A 152 6.53 -16.39 -25.08
N PHE A 153 5.46 -16.94 -24.53
CA PHE A 153 5.46 -17.73 -23.30
C PHE A 153 4.76 -19.08 -23.43
N SER A 154 4.80 -19.68 -24.63
CA SER A 154 4.10 -20.94 -24.95
C SER A 154 4.53 -22.13 -24.07
N SER A 155 5.73 -22.10 -23.49
CA SER A 155 6.23 -23.13 -22.56
C SER A 155 5.74 -22.94 -21.12
N TYR A 156 5.03 -21.85 -20.81
CA TYR A 156 4.50 -21.57 -19.48
C TYR A 156 3.01 -21.90 -19.40
N GLN A 157 2.62 -22.44 -18.26
CA GLN A 157 1.23 -22.78 -17.95
C GLN A 157 0.74 -21.97 -16.74
N SER A 158 -0.58 -21.84 -16.59
CA SER A 158 -1.16 -21.29 -15.39
C SER A 158 -0.79 -22.17 -14.17
N ILE A 159 -0.62 -21.53 -13.01
CA ILE A 159 -0.36 -22.24 -11.75
C ILE A 159 -1.65 -22.84 -11.20
N GLY A 160 -2.78 -22.18 -11.41
CA GLY A 160 -4.09 -22.58 -10.93
C GLY A 160 -4.76 -21.53 -10.03
N VAL A 161 -5.08 -21.88 -8.78
CA VAL A 161 -5.70 -20.98 -7.80
C VAL A 161 -4.62 -20.25 -7.00
N VAL A 162 -4.65 -18.92 -7.02
CA VAL A 162 -3.69 -18.07 -6.33
C VAL A 162 -4.37 -17.36 -5.16
N ALA A 163 -3.89 -17.62 -3.95
CA ALA A 163 -4.20 -16.80 -2.79
C ALA A 163 -3.35 -15.53 -2.83
N GLN A 164 -3.98 -14.37 -2.71
CA GLN A 164 -3.32 -13.08 -2.72
C GLN A 164 -3.68 -12.29 -1.48
N ILE A 165 -2.68 -11.91 -0.70
CA ILE A 165 -2.83 -11.19 0.56
C ILE A 165 -1.96 -9.94 0.48
N VAL A 166 -2.58 -8.77 0.68
CA VAL A 166 -1.92 -7.47 0.51
C VAL A 166 -1.90 -6.67 1.81
N PRO A 167 -0.93 -5.77 1.97
CA PRO A 167 -0.86 -4.85 3.09
C PRO A 167 -1.78 -3.64 2.88
N TRP A 168 -1.78 -2.77 3.87
CA TRP A 168 -2.64 -1.59 3.93
C TRP A 168 -2.02 -0.30 3.36
N ASN A 169 -0.71 -0.27 3.09
CA ASN A 169 -0.02 0.99 2.72
C ASN A 169 -0.26 1.46 1.27
N PHE A 170 -0.52 0.55 0.35
CA PHE A 170 -0.90 0.84 -1.05
C PHE A 170 -2.05 -0.09 -1.48
N PRO A 171 -3.26 0.09 -0.96
CA PRO A 171 -4.35 -0.89 -1.09
C PRO A 171 -4.63 -1.32 -2.53
N LEU A 172 -5.00 -0.40 -3.40
CA LEU A 172 -5.34 -0.73 -4.79
C LEU A 172 -4.10 -1.02 -5.66
N LEU A 173 -2.98 -0.36 -5.39
CA LEU A 173 -1.77 -0.60 -6.14
C LEU A 173 -1.24 -2.03 -5.89
N MET A 174 -1.19 -2.48 -4.63
CA MET A 174 -0.76 -3.85 -4.28
C MET A 174 -1.75 -4.91 -4.78
N LEU A 175 -3.04 -4.60 -4.78
CA LEU A 175 -4.06 -5.41 -5.43
C LEU A 175 -3.73 -5.58 -6.92
N SER A 176 -3.48 -4.49 -7.64
CA SER A 176 -3.22 -4.52 -9.07
C SER A 176 -1.94 -5.30 -9.42
N TRP A 177 -0.88 -5.16 -8.63
CA TRP A 177 0.40 -5.86 -8.82
C TRP A 177 0.26 -7.38 -8.74
N LYS A 178 -0.72 -7.87 -7.98
CA LYS A 178 -0.96 -9.30 -7.80
C LYS A 178 -2.05 -9.83 -8.74
N ILE A 179 -3.16 -9.11 -8.87
CA ILE A 179 -4.32 -9.57 -9.67
C ILE A 179 -4.01 -9.53 -11.16
N ALA A 180 -3.48 -8.41 -11.68
CA ALA A 180 -3.31 -8.24 -13.11
C ALA A 180 -2.41 -9.33 -13.76
N PRO A 181 -1.18 -9.61 -13.26
CA PRO A 181 -0.35 -10.68 -13.83
C PRO A 181 -0.95 -12.08 -13.65
N ALA A 182 -1.61 -12.35 -12.52
CA ALA A 182 -2.22 -13.65 -12.28
C ALA A 182 -3.35 -13.94 -13.28
N LEU A 183 -4.24 -12.98 -13.50
CA LEU A 183 -5.32 -13.09 -14.48
C LEU A 183 -4.78 -13.21 -15.91
N ALA A 184 -3.79 -12.40 -16.27
CA ALA A 184 -3.18 -12.43 -17.60
C ALA A 184 -2.66 -13.82 -17.95
N MET A 185 -2.08 -14.52 -16.99
CA MET A 185 -1.49 -15.86 -17.17
C MET A 185 -2.48 -17.01 -16.89
N GLY A 186 -3.79 -16.76 -16.89
CA GLY A 186 -4.83 -17.80 -16.82
C GLY A 186 -5.11 -18.34 -15.41
N ASN A 187 -4.59 -17.72 -14.37
CA ASN A 187 -4.88 -18.10 -12.98
C ASN A 187 -6.20 -17.52 -12.49
N THR A 188 -6.78 -18.17 -11.49
CA THR A 188 -7.91 -17.63 -10.72
C THR A 188 -7.48 -17.26 -9.32
N ILE A 189 -8.26 -16.39 -8.65
CA ILE A 189 -7.79 -15.66 -7.49
C ILE A 189 -8.76 -15.80 -6.34
N VAL A 190 -8.20 -15.94 -5.13
CA VAL A 190 -8.85 -15.64 -3.86
C VAL A 190 -8.01 -14.53 -3.21
N PHE A 191 -8.56 -13.33 -3.18
CA PHE A 191 -7.90 -12.12 -2.71
C PHE A 191 -8.36 -11.73 -1.31
N LYS A 192 -7.42 -11.31 -0.45
CA LYS A 192 -7.69 -10.73 0.86
C LYS A 192 -7.02 -9.36 0.99
N ALA A 193 -7.82 -8.32 1.14
CA ALA A 193 -7.34 -6.98 1.51
C ALA A 193 -6.85 -6.96 2.97
N ALA A 194 -6.06 -5.95 3.32
CA ALA A 194 -5.81 -5.64 4.72
C ALA A 194 -7.09 -5.17 5.42
N GLU A 195 -7.22 -5.50 6.69
CA GLU A 195 -8.38 -5.13 7.50
C GLU A 195 -8.50 -3.62 7.73
N GLN A 196 -7.38 -2.89 7.65
CA GLN A 196 -7.35 -1.45 7.82
C GLN A 196 -7.84 -0.69 6.58
N THR A 197 -7.65 -1.26 5.36
CA THR A 197 -7.90 -0.55 4.10
C THR A 197 -8.62 -1.42 3.06
N PRO A 198 -9.83 -1.88 3.33
CA PRO A 198 -10.56 -2.81 2.46
C PRO A 198 -11.43 -2.11 1.40
N ILE A 199 -11.70 -0.81 1.53
CA ILE A 199 -12.78 -0.13 0.79
C ILE A 199 -12.52 -0.09 -0.72
N THR A 200 -11.32 0.26 -1.15
CA THR A 200 -11.00 0.29 -2.59
C THR A 200 -11.02 -1.09 -3.23
N ALA A 201 -10.71 -2.16 -2.47
CA ALA A 201 -10.88 -3.53 -2.95
C ALA A 201 -12.36 -3.89 -3.15
N MET A 202 -13.27 -3.39 -2.31
CA MET A 202 -14.71 -3.61 -2.49
C MET A 202 -15.27 -2.83 -3.67
N PHE A 203 -14.80 -1.61 -3.92
CA PHE A 203 -15.14 -0.88 -5.13
C PHE A 203 -14.62 -1.61 -6.38
N PHE A 204 -13.38 -2.07 -6.36
CA PHE A 204 -12.79 -2.87 -7.43
C PHE A 204 -13.58 -4.17 -7.70
N ALA A 205 -14.10 -4.82 -6.66
CA ALA A 205 -14.96 -6.01 -6.80
C ALA A 205 -16.23 -5.73 -7.63
N GLN A 206 -16.83 -4.54 -7.48
CA GLN A 206 -17.97 -4.12 -8.31
C GLN A 206 -17.54 -3.92 -9.76
N LEU A 207 -16.39 -3.28 -9.99
CA LEU A 207 -15.85 -3.10 -11.33
C LEU A 207 -15.53 -4.41 -12.04
N CYS A 208 -15.10 -5.45 -11.31
CA CYS A 208 -14.88 -6.79 -11.87
C CYS A 208 -16.18 -7.36 -12.48
N ASN A 209 -17.31 -7.24 -11.79
CA ASN A 209 -18.59 -7.66 -12.29
C ASN A 209 -19.04 -6.82 -13.50
N GLU A 210 -18.87 -5.49 -13.45
CA GLU A 210 -19.20 -4.58 -14.55
C GLU A 210 -18.33 -4.85 -15.79
N ALA A 211 -17.05 -5.19 -15.60
CA ALA A 211 -16.14 -5.58 -16.69
C ALA A 211 -16.48 -6.92 -17.31
N GLY A 212 -17.40 -7.69 -16.76
CA GLY A 212 -17.77 -9.01 -17.22
C GLY A 212 -16.73 -10.09 -16.92
N ILE A 213 -15.94 -9.93 -15.85
CA ILE A 213 -15.07 -11.02 -15.36
C ILE A 213 -15.94 -12.22 -15.00
N PRO A 214 -15.67 -13.41 -15.55
CA PRO A 214 -16.51 -14.57 -15.30
C PRO A 214 -16.60 -14.93 -13.79
N PRO A 215 -17.78 -15.36 -13.33
CA PRO A 215 -17.97 -15.77 -11.93
C PRO A 215 -16.91 -16.80 -11.49
N GLY A 216 -16.32 -16.57 -10.32
CA GLY A 216 -15.30 -17.44 -9.74
C GLY A 216 -13.87 -17.15 -10.17
N VAL A 217 -13.62 -16.40 -11.24
CA VAL A 217 -12.26 -16.02 -11.66
C VAL A 217 -11.59 -15.14 -10.61
N ILE A 218 -12.33 -14.20 -10.04
CA ILE A 218 -11.92 -13.39 -8.89
C ILE A 218 -12.89 -13.64 -7.74
N ASN A 219 -12.36 -13.97 -6.58
CA ASN A 219 -13.10 -14.02 -5.33
C ASN A 219 -12.37 -13.12 -4.33
N MET A 220 -13.11 -12.34 -3.56
CA MET A 220 -12.55 -11.46 -2.54
C MET A 220 -13.17 -11.81 -1.19
N ILE A 221 -12.31 -12.08 -0.23
CA ILE A 221 -12.69 -12.36 1.15
C ILE A 221 -12.07 -11.30 2.07
N ASN A 222 -12.87 -10.83 2.99
CA ASN A 222 -12.44 -9.89 4.02
C ASN A 222 -12.21 -10.64 5.33
N GLY A 223 -11.32 -10.14 6.15
CA GLY A 223 -11.05 -10.72 7.46
C GLY A 223 -9.72 -10.27 8.03
N ASP A 224 -9.46 -10.73 9.23
CA ASP A 224 -8.24 -10.48 9.99
C ASP A 224 -7.09 -11.43 9.59
N GLY A 225 -6.03 -11.43 10.40
CA GLY A 225 -4.88 -12.30 10.21
C GLY A 225 -5.21 -13.80 10.29
N VAL A 226 -6.29 -14.19 10.99
CA VAL A 226 -6.71 -15.61 11.09
C VAL A 226 -7.19 -16.09 9.73
N ILE A 227 -8.06 -15.34 9.08
CA ILE A 227 -8.56 -15.66 7.73
C ILE A 227 -7.40 -15.66 6.71
N GLY A 228 -6.43 -14.73 6.85
CA GLY A 228 -5.24 -14.73 6.02
C GLY A 228 -4.39 -16.00 6.17
N ALA A 229 -4.22 -16.49 7.39
CA ALA A 229 -3.49 -17.72 7.69
C ALA A 229 -4.22 -18.97 7.16
N GLU A 230 -5.55 -19.05 7.35
CA GLU A 230 -6.39 -20.13 6.81
C GLU A 230 -6.32 -20.16 5.27
N LEU A 231 -6.41 -19.00 4.62
CA LEU A 231 -6.30 -18.90 3.16
C LEU A 231 -4.92 -19.37 2.67
N ALA A 232 -3.83 -18.94 3.31
CA ALA A 232 -2.48 -19.33 2.94
C ALA A 232 -2.24 -20.84 3.09
N ALA A 233 -2.77 -21.44 4.15
CA ALA A 233 -2.66 -22.86 4.44
C ALA A 233 -3.64 -23.73 3.64
N HIS A 234 -4.64 -23.16 2.99
CA HIS A 234 -5.76 -23.90 2.37
C HIS A 234 -5.31 -24.85 1.27
N LYS A 235 -5.67 -26.13 1.36
CA LYS A 235 -5.20 -27.22 0.46
C LYS A 235 -5.58 -26.99 -1.02
N GLY A 236 -6.65 -26.26 -1.29
CA GLY A 236 -7.11 -25.94 -2.66
C GLY A 236 -6.36 -24.76 -3.32
N VAL A 237 -5.37 -24.19 -2.65
CA VAL A 237 -4.53 -23.10 -3.15
C VAL A 237 -3.21 -23.65 -3.67
N ASP A 238 -2.82 -23.26 -4.89
CA ASP A 238 -1.58 -23.71 -5.56
C ASP A 238 -0.42 -22.73 -5.35
N LYS A 239 -0.72 -21.44 -5.19
CA LYS A 239 0.27 -20.40 -4.93
C LYS A 239 -0.25 -19.40 -3.89
N VAL A 240 0.66 -18.95 -3.02
CA VAL A 240 0.44 -17.80 -2.15
C VAL A 240 1.32 -16.64 -2.61
N ALA A 241 0.72 -15.49 -2.88
CA ALA A 241 1.38 -14.22 -3.15
C ALA A 241 1.07 -13.26 -2.02
N PHE A 242 2.03 -13.05 -1.13
CA PHE A 242 1.91 -12.24 0.07
C PHE A 242 2.80 -11.00 -0.03
N THR A 243 2.27 -9.85 0.41
CA THR A 243 3.06 -8.66 0.76
C THR A 243 2.66 -8.22 2.16
N GLY A 244 3.63 -7.95 3.01
CA GLY A 244 3.42 -7.51 4.39
C GLY A 244 4.66 -7.67 5.27
N SER A 245 4.47 -7.82 6.59
CA SER A 245 5.59 -7.90 7.52
C SER A 245 6.42 -9.19 7.37
N THR A 246 7.71 -9.09 7.67
CA THR A 246 8.65 -10.23 7.65
C THR A 246 8.20 -11.36 8.56
N ALA A 247 7.66 -11.05 9.75
CA ALA A 247 7.17 -12.06 10.69
C ALA A 247 6.00 -12.89 10.12
N VAL A 248 5.05 -12.24 9.45
CA VAL A 248 3.93 -12.94 8.79
C VAL A 248 4.42 -13.75 7.60
N GLY A 249 5.35 -13.21 6.78
CA GLY A 249 5.97 -13.96 5.68
C GLY A 249 6.68 -15.25 6.15
N GLN A 250 7.41 -15.18 7.26
CA GLN A 250 8.02 -16.35 7.90
C GLN A 250 6.97 -17.37 8.37
N SER A 251 5.86 -16.91 8.94
CA SER A 251 4.75 -17.77 9.36
C SER A 251 4.11 -18.48 8.17
N ILE A 252 3.84 -17.76 7.07
CA ILE A 252 3.32 -18.35 5.82
C ILE A 252 4.27 -19.40 5.27
N ARG A 253 5.58 -19.09 5.21
CA ARG A 253 6.58 -20.06 4.75
C ARG A 253 6.59 -21.35 5.59
N LYS A 254 6.48 -21.20 6.92
CA LYS A 254 6.42 -22.35 7.84
C LYS A 254 5.14 -23.17 7.62
N SER A 255 3.98 -22.51 7.53
CA SER A 255 2.68 -23.19 7.40
C SER A 255 2.47 -23.86 6.05
N THR A 256 3.17 -23.43 5.00
CA THR A 256 3.08 -23.99 3.64
C THR A 256 4.21 -25.00 3.31
N ALA A 257 5.14 -25.19 4.21
CA ALA A 257 6.26 -26.14 4.01
C ALA A 257 5.76 -27.56 3.73
N GLY A 258 6.34 -28.23 2.73
CA GLY A 258 5.96 -29.59 2.32
C GLY A 258 4.65 -29.72 1.55
N GLN A 259 3.92 -28.62 1.30
CA GLN A 259 2.62 -28.66 0.59
C GLN A 259 2.74 -28.50 -0.94
N GLY A 260 3.94 -28.33 -1.49
CA GLY A 260 4.15 -28.09 -2.93
C GLY A 260 3.68 -26.75 -3.46
N LYS A 261 3.20 -25.83 -2.60
CA LYS A 261 2.72 -24.50 -2.99
C LYS A 261 3.86 -23.61 -3.46
N LYS A 262 3.61 -22.83 -4.49
CA LYS A 262 4.50 -21.74 -4.90
C LYS A 262 4.32 -20.55 -3.97
N LEU A 263 5.41 -19.87 -3.64
CA LEU A 263 5.38 -18.67 -2.78
C LEU A 263 6.03 -17.48 -3.49
N THR A 264 5.39 -16.32 -3.36
CA THR A 264 6.00 -15.02 -3.57
C THR A 264 5.80 -14.23 -2.29
N LEU A 265 6.87 -13.80 -1.65
CA LEU A 265 6.86 -13.07 -0.39
C LEU A 265 7.57 -11.75 -0.60
N GLU A 266 6.80 -10.65 -0.57
CA GLU A 266 7.30 -9.28 -0.57
C GLU A 266 7.20 -8.75 0.87
N LEU A 267 8.34 -8.39 1.44
CA LEU A 267 8.46 -8.16 2.88
C LEU A 267 9.04 -6.77 3.17
N GLY A 268 9.16 -6.43 4.45
CA GLY A 268 9.75 -5.18 4.90
C GLY A 268 11.25 -5.08 4.61
N GLY A 269 11.78 -3.89 4.81
CA GLY A 269 13.18 -3.58 4.60
C GLY A 269 13.64 -2.33 5.36
N LYS A 270 14.94 -2.07 5.32
CA LYS A 270 15.56 -0.87 5.85
C LYS A 270 16.52 -0.31 4.79
N SER A 271 15.95 0.23 3.70
CA SER A 271 16.71 0.64 2.52
C SER A 271 17.59 1.85 2.81
N ALA A 272 18.73 1.92 2.16
CA ALA A 272 19.66 3.03 2.25
C ALA A 272 19.43 4.06 1.14
N PHE A 273 19.55 5.35 1.49
CA PHE A 273 19.73 6.47 0.58
C PHE A 273 21.15 6.98 0.78
N ILE A 274 22.01 6.89 -0.22
CA ILE A 274 23.44 7.17 -0.09
C ILE A 274 23.79 8.48 -0.80
N VAL A 275 24.46 9.40 -0.10
CA VAL A 275 24.87 10.70 -0.61
C VAL A 275 26.38 10.85 -0.46
N PHE A 276 27.11 10.97 -1.58
CA PHE A 276 28.54 11.26 -1.64
C PHE A 276 28.79 12.78 -1.71
N GLU A 277 30.04 13.19 -1.48
CA GLU A 277 30.45 14.60 -1.45
C GLU A 277 30.26 15.36 -2.75
N ASP A 278 30.26 14.66 -3.89
CA ASP A 278 30.10 15.23 -5.22
C ASP A 278 28.62 15.31 -5.67
N ALA A 279 27.66 14.92 -4.80
CA ALA A 279 26.24 14.99 -5.14
C ALA A 279 25.71 16.43 -5.14
N ASP A 280 24.71 16.70 -6.00
CA ASP A 280 23.88 17.89 -5.89
C ASP A 280 23.01 17.77 -4.64
N LEU A 281 23.37 18.52 -3.58
CA LEU A 281 22.70 18.41 -2.29
C LEU A 281 21.24 18.91 -2.31
N ASP A 282 20.89 19.85 -3.18
CA ASP A 282 19.51 20.33 -3.30
C ASP A 282 18.64 19.27 -3.96
N ALA A 283 19.13 18.65 -5.04
CA ALA A 283 18.46 17.50 -5.66
C ALA A 283 18.38 16.29 -4.70
N ALA A 284 19.43 16.03 -3.91
CA ALA A 284 19.44 14.97 -2.92
C ALA A 284 18.36 15.17 -1.84
N VAL A 285 18.13 16.41 -1.38
CA VAL A 285 17.08 16.74 -0.41
C VAL A 285 15.69 16.44 -0.97
N GLU A 286 15.39 16.86 -2.21
CA GLU A 286 14.08 16.56 -2.82
C GLU A 286 13.92 15.05 -3.08
N GLY A 287 14.97 14.36 -3.50
CA GLY A 287 14.96 12.88 -3.58
C GLY A 287 14.72 12.20 -2.26
N LEU A 288 15.23 12.75 -1.14
CA LEU A 288 14.94 12.26 0.21
C LEU A 288 13.49 12.50 0.60
N VAL A 289 12.91 13.68 0.28
CA VAL A 289 11.49 13.97 0.53
C VAL A 289 10.62 12.90 -0.13
N ASP A 290 10.85 12.62 -1.40
CA ASP A 290 10.10 11.59 -2.13
C ASP A 290 10.38 10.17 -1.62
N SER A 291 11.57 9.92 -1.11
CA SER A 291 12.00 8.59 -0.66
C SER A 291 11.43 8.19 0.71
N ILE A 292 11.28 9.14 1.67
CA ILE A 292 10.92 8.82 3.05
C ILE A 292 9.61 9.45 3.51
N TRP A 293 9.20 10.61 2.99
CA TRP A 293 7.97 11.27 3.45
C TRP A 293 6.79 11.06 2.51
N PHE A 294 7.01 10.54 1.30
CA PHE A 294 5.96 9.98 0.46
C PHE A 294 5.18 8.90 1.22
N ASN A 295 3.86 8.89 1.09
CA ASN A 295 2.97 7.98 1.81
C ASN A 295 3.24 7.91 3.33
N GLN A 296 3.55 9.03 3.96
CA GLN A 296 3.89 9.17 5.39
C GLN A 296 5.03 8.22 5.85
N GLY A 297 5.93 7.81 4.94
CA GLY A 297 6.98 6.84 5.22
C GLY A 297 6.49 5.39 5.37
N GLU A 298 5.22 5.13 5.10
CA GLU A 298 4.62 3.80 5.12
C GLU A 298 4.91 3.04 3.81
N VAL A 299 6.21 2.94 3.48
CA VAL A 299 6.72 2.43 2.21
C VAL A 299 7.79 1.37 2.45
N CYS A 300 7.60 0.15 1.91
CA CYS A 300 8.53 -0.98 2.10
C CYS A 300 9.93 -0.76 1.51
N CYS A 301 10.06 0.09 0.50
CA CYS A 301 11.32 0.46 -0.14
C CYS A 301 11.78 1.88 0.20
N ALA A 302 11.21 2.52 1.24
CA ALA A 302 11.60 3.85 1.67
C ALA A 302 13.10 3.91 1.99
N GLY A 303 13.80 4.94 1.54
CA GLY A 303 15.19 5.24 1.90
C GLY A 303 15.30 5.74 3.33
N SER A 304 14.84 4.93 4.28
CA SER A 304 14.69 5.30 5.69
C SER A 304 16.03 5.39 6.45
N ARG A 305 17.14 4.90 5.86
CA ARG A 305 18.51 5.12 6.32
C ARG A 305 19.23 6.04 5.35
N LEU A 306 19.56 7.25 5.80
CA LEU A 306 20.45 8.15 5.07
C LEU A 306 21.90 7.83 5.45
N LEU A 307 22.69 7.40 4.49
CA LEU A 307 24.14 7.30 4.58
C LEU A 307 24.72 8.50 3.87
N VAL A 308 25.38 9.40 4.60
CA VAL A 308 25.94 10.63 4.03
C VAL A 308 27.42 10.72 4.29
N GLN A 309 28.20 11.08 3.25
CA GLN A 309 29.64 11.26 3.39
C GLN A 309 29.94 12.40 4.38
N ALA A 310 30.88 12.18 5.28
CA ALA A 310 31.11 13.02 6.46
C ALA A 310 31.34 14.51 6.10
N GLU A 311 32.01 14.77 4.99
CA GLU A 311 32.38 16.11 4.51
C GLU A 311 31.16 16.99 4.23
N VAL A 312 30.05 16.40 3.76
CA VAL A 312 28.81 17.14 3.37
C VAL A 312 27.66 16.95 4.35
N ALA A 313 27.82 16.10 5.35
CA ALA A 313 26.75 15.73 6.27
C ALA A 313 26.10 16.92 6.98
N LYS A 314 26.90 17.83 7.51
CA LYS A 314 26.41 19.03 8.21
C LYS A 314 25.57 19.93 7.31
N GLU A 315 26.01 20.16 6.09
CA GLU A 315 25.29 20.99 5.13
C GLU A 315 23.98 20.31 4.70
N LEU A 316 24.03 19.02 4.37
CA LEU A 316 22.85 18.25 3.98
C LEU A 316 21.81 18.24 5.12
N HIS A 317 22.20 17.98 6.36
CA HIS A 317 21.28 18.00 7.49
C HIS A 317 20.62 19.37 7.68
N LEU A 318 21.35 20.49 7.49
CA LEU A 318 20.76 21.83 7.54
C LEU A 318 19.73 22.04 6.44
N LYS A 319 20.01 21.59 5.22
CA LYS A 319 19.07 21.65 4.08
C LYS A 319 17.82 20.79 4.36
N ILE A 320 17.99 19.56 4.85
CA ILE A 320 16.87 18.68 5.25
C ILE A 320 16.00 19.34 6.33
N LYS A 321 16.60 19.88 7.39
CA LYS A 321 15.87 20.57 8.47
C LYS A 321 15.07 21.78 7.95
N ARG A 322 15.60 22.53 6.97
CA ARG A 322 14.88 23.63 6.31
C ARG A 322 13.70 23.11 5.50
N ARG A 323 13.90 22.00 4.78
CA ARG A 323 12.85 21.38 3.96
C ARG A 323 11.73 20.79 4.79
N ILE A 324 12.03 20.13 5.90
CA ILE A 324 11.06 19.61 6.88
C ILE A 324 10.10 20.73 7.35
N LYS A 325 10.60 21.95 7.61
CA LYS A 325 9.77 23.10 8.02
C LYS A 325 8.75 23.53 6.96
N GLN A 326 8.96 23.19 5.71
CA GLN A 326 8.10 23.56 4.59
C GLN A 326 7.06 22.48 4.28
N LEU A 327 7.23 21.26 4.82
CA LEU A 327 6.28 20.17 4.61
C LEU A 327 4.99 20.42 5.40
N ARG A 328 3.87 20.30 4.72
CA ARG A 328 2.53 20.52 5.27
C ARG A 328 1.94 19.19 5.72
N LEU A 329 1.87 19.01 7.03
CA LEU A 329 1.16 17.90 7.67
C LEU A 329 -0.29 18.32 7.89
N GLY A 330 -1.26 17.59 7.34
CA GLY A 330 -2.64 18.04 7.42
C GLY A 330 -3.67 17.10 6.79
N LYS A 331 -4.86 17.66 6.54
CA LYS A 331 -6.02 16.91 6.01
C LYS A 331 -5.67 16.21 4.69
N PRO A 332 -5.83 14.88 4.59
CA PRO A 332 -5.45 14.13 3.39
C PRO A 332 -6.16 14.56 2.11
N LEU A 333 -7.41 15.05 2.21
CA LEU A 333 -8.15 15.55 1.05
C LEU A 333 -7.77 16.96 0.62
N ASP A 334 -6.95 17.68 1.38
CA ASP A 334 -6.42 18.97 0.93
C ASP A 334 -5.31 18.72 -0.09
N LYS A 335 -5.47 19.31 -1.29
CA LYS A 335 -4.52 19.19 -2.40
C LYS A 335 -3.15 19.80 -2.11
N SER A 336 -3.07 20.63 -1.08
CA SER A 336 -1.83 21.26 -0.64
C SER A 336 -1.08 20.46 0.43
N THR A 337 -1.69 19.43 1.01
CA THR A 337 -1.07 18.57 2.02
C THR A 337 0.08 17.76 1.42
N ASP A 338 1.22 17.76 2.12
CA ASP A 338 2.40 16.97 1.78
C ASP A 338 2.42 15.62 2.50
N LEU A 339 2.04 15.60 3.77
CA LEU A 339 1.90 14.39 4.58
C LEU A 339 0.49 14.29 5.17
N GLY A 340 -0.11 13.12 5.05
CA GLY A 340 -1.39 12.80 5.68
C GLY A 340 -1.23 12.16 7.05
N SER A 341 -2.24 11.41 7.48
CA SER A 341 -2.22 10.64 8.72
C SER A 341 -1.68 9.23 8.50
N LEU A 342 -1.01 8.66 9.48
CA LEU A 342 -0.70 7.23 9.51
C LEU A 342 -1.99 6.41 9.50
N VAL A 343 -1.95 5.23 8.92
CA VAL A 343 -3.13 4.40 8.64
C VAL A 343 -3.98 4.06 9.85
N SER A 344 -3.43 4.04 11.06
CA SER A 344 -4.18 3.65 12.26
C SER A 344 -3.51 4.14 13.54
N LYS A 345 -4.29 4.19 14.63
CA LYS A 345 -3.76 4.49 15.96
C LYS A 345 -2.72 3.47 16.42
N THR A 346 -2.89 2.22 16.05
CA THR A 346 -1.90 1.15 16.33
C THR A 346 -0.56 1.45 15.66
N GLN A 347 -0.58 1.86 14.39
CA GLN A 347 0.64 2.23 13.67
C GLN A 347 1.26 3.50 14.24
N PHE A 348 0.45 4.51 14.55
CA PHE A 348 0.92 5.72 15.23
C PHE A 348 1.64 5.42 16.55
N ASN A 349 1.03 4.59 17.40
CA ASN A 349 1.61 4.20 18.67
C ASN A 349 2.94 3.45 18.45
N ARG A 350 2.97 2.50 17.53
CA ARG A 350 4.19 1.75 17.17
C ARG A 350 5.33 2.67 16.77
N VAL A 351 5.09 3.63 15.85
CA VAL A 351 6.10 4.59 15.41
C VAL A 351 6.59 5.44 16.58
N SER A 352 5.65 5.95 17.40
CA SER A 352 5.96 6.78 18.55
C SER A 352 6.79 6.03 19.59
N GLU A 353 6.39 4.80 19.93
CA GLU A 353 7.10 3.94 20.90
C GLU A 353 8.50 3.58 20.41
N MET A 354 8.64 3.16 19.15
CA MET A 354 9.95 2.83 18.58
C MET A 354 10.91 4.02 18.59
N VAL A 355 10.44 5.22 18.21
CA VAL A 355 11.27 6.43 18.22
C VAL A 355 11.66 6.80 19.65
N GLN A 356 10.70 6.79 20.59
CA GLN A 356 10.97 7.11 21.98
C GLN A 356 11.94 6.10 22.61
N GLU A 357 11.77 4.82 22.36
CA GLU A 357 12.65 3.75 22.87
C GLU A 357 14.05 3.84 22.24
N GLY A 358 14.11 4.13 20.92
CA GLY A 358 15.38 4.35 20.23
C GLY A 358 16.16 5.52 20.81
N LEU A 359 15.51 6.63 21.13
CA LEU A 359 16.19 7.80 21.73
C LEU A 359 16.81 7.51 23.11
N ASN A 360 16.34 6.49 23.82
CA ASN A 360 16.99 6.03 25.07
C ASN A 360 18.38 5.41 24.81
N HIS A 361 18.67 5.03 23.57
CA HIS A 361 19.98 4.53 23.14
C HIS A 361 20.89 5.62 22.57
N GLY A 362 20.46 6.87 22.57
CA GLY A 362 21.17 8.04 22.02
C GLY A 362 20.55 8.58 20.73
N GLY A 363 21.24 9.52 20.11
CA GLY A 363 20.78 10.21 18.92
C GLY A 363 20.11 11.56 19.19
N GLU A 364 20.10 12.41 18.18
CA GLU A 364 19.41 13.70 18.19
C GLU A 364 18.19 13.64 17.29
N ILE A 365 17.04 14.11 17.80
CA ILE A 365 15.78 14.19 17.04
C ILE A 365 15.52 15.62 16.57
N TYR A 366 15.05 15.77 15.34
CA TYR A 366 14.53 17.01 14.81
C TYR A 366 13.13 16.81 14.20
N GLN A 367 12.18 17.59 14.68
CA GLN A 367 10.80 17.69 14.22
C GLN A 367 10.42 19.17 14.14
N ALA A 368 9.58 19.58 13.19
CA ALA A 368 9.27 21.01 13.00
C ALA A 368 7.78 21.31 12.73
N CYS A 369 6.92 20.32 12.76
CA CYS A 369 5.47 20.49 12.53
C CYS A 369 4.72 20.33 13.85
N ASP A 370 3.72 21.21 14.06
CA ASP A 370 2.72 21.00 15.09
C ASP A 370 1.80 19.85 14.69
N ILE A 371 1.36 19.07 15.67
CA ILE A 371 0.49 17.91 15.46
C ILE A 371 -0.94 18.33 15.81
N ASP A 372 -1.89 18.09 14.89
CA ASP A 372 -3.31 18.10 15.27
C ASP A 372 -3.59 16.85 16.13
N GLU A 373 -4.06 17.06 17.37
CA GLU A 373 -4.32 15.97 18.33
C GLU A 373 -5.46 15.03 17.90
N LYS A 374 -6.24 15.40 16.89
CA LYS A 374 -7.45 14.68 16.41
C LYS A 374 -7.14 13.73 15.25
N GLY A 375 -6.07 13.09 15.15
CA GLY A 375 -5.80 12.14 14.07
C GLY A 375 -4.53 11.36 14.32
N ASN A 376 -4.19 10.46 13.42
CA ASN A 376 -2.98 9.67 13.53
C ASN A 376 -1.80 10.38 12.85
N TYR A 377 -1.68 11.70 13.03
CA TYR A 377 -0.63 12.50 12.40
C TYR A 377 0.70 12.36 13.14
N TYR A 378 1.74 12.00 12.41
CA TYR A 378 3.11 11.92 12.95
C TYR A 378 4.01 12.87 12.15
N PRO A 379 4.79 13.76 12.82
CA PRO A 379 5.58 14.76 12.13
C PRO A 379 6.74 14.14 11.34
N PRO A 380 7.12 14.75 10.19
CA PRO A 380 8.34 14.37 9.51
C PRO A 380 9.54 14.53 10.45
N THR A 381 10.31 13.46 10.60
CA THR A 381 11.32 13.32 11.63
C THR A 381 12.68 13.01 11.01
N LEU A 382 13.73 13.71 11.48
CA LEU A 382 15.13 13.38 11.23
C LEU A 382 15.80 12.99 12.54
N ILE A 383 16.50 11.85 12.56
CA ILE A 383 17.32 11.37 13.66
C ILE A 383 18.77 11.33 13.19
N THR A 384 19.69 11.93 13.96
CA THR A 384 21.12 11.99 13.69
C THR A 384 21.91 11.49 14.90
N ASP A 385 23.22 11.41 14.78
CA ASP A 385 24.16 10.98 15.85
C ASP A 385 23.87 9.56 16.35
N VAL A 386 23.67 8.66 15.42
CA VAL A 386 23.47 7.22 15.65
C VAL A 386 24.51 6.42 14.87
N ASP A 387 24.85 5.25 15.36
CA ASP A 387 25.72 4.28 14.69
C ASP A 387 24.95 3.11 14.07
N SER A 388 25.67 2.23 13.38
CA SER A 388 25.07 1.08 12.69
C SER A 388 24.42 0.05 13.63
N SER A 389 24.74 0.03 14.91
CA SER A 389 24.15 -0.86 15.91
C SER A 389 22.87 -0.33 16.53
N HIS A 390 22.55 0.95 16.29
CA HIS A 390 21.41 1.61 16.90
C HIS A 390 20.08 0.96 16.46
N PRO A 391 19.11 0.70 17.38
CA PRO A 391 17.85 0.02 17.07
C PRO A 391 17.08 0.66 15.91
N LEU A 392 17.02 2.01 15.84
CA LEU A 392 16.34 2.74 14.76
C LEU A 392 17.04 2.61 13.40
N VAL A 393 18.31 2.19 13.36
CA VAL A 393 19.04 1.87 12.12
C VAL A 393 18.74 0.44 11.67
N GLN A 394 18.59 -0.49 12.62
CA GLN A 394 18.41 -1.91 12.35
C GLN A 394 16.96 -2.29 12.04
N GLU A 395 15.98 -1.64 12.69
CA GLU A 395 14.58 -2.02 12.61
C GLU A 395 13.77 -1.11 11.69
N GLU A 396 12.79 -1.69 11.00
CA GLU A 396 11.85 -0.98 10.14
C GLU A 396 10.81 -0.24 10.98
N ILE A 397 10.86 1.11 10.98
CA ILE A 397 9.93 1.96 11.73
C ILE A 397 8.56 2.02 11.02
N PHE A 398 8.57 2.11 9.69
CA PHE A 398 7.40 2.20 8.81
C PHE A 398 6.54 3.44 9.10
N GLY A 399 7.19 4.60 9.12
CA GLY A 399 6.61 5.92 9.37
C GLY A 399 7.53 7.02 8.86
N PRO A 400 7.19 8.31 9.02
CA PRO A 400 7.89 9.45 8.42
C PRO A 400 9.19 9.80 9.16
N VAL A 401 10.05 8.80 9.41
CA VAL A 401 11.26 8.90 10.22
C VAL A 401 12.50 8.52 9.41
N LEU A 402 13.32 9.52 9.12
CA LEU A 402 14.63 9.38 8.48
C LEU A 402 15.72 9.24 9.56
N VAL A 403 16.54 8.20 9.46
CA VAL A 403 17.68 7.98 10.35
C VAL A 403 18.97 8.17 9.56
N SER A 404 19.85 9.08 10.01
CA SER A 404 21.07 9.45 9.30
C SER A 404 22.32 8.99 10.01
N MET A 405 23.21 8.37 9.23
CA MET A 405 24.57 8.00 9.63
C MET A 405 25.59 8.61 8.67
N THR A 406 26.81 8.80 9.13
CA THR A 406 27.91 9.26 8.30
C THR A 406 28.85 8.13 7.91
N PHE A 407 29.49 8.23 6.76
CA PHE A 407 30.57 7.37 6.31
C PHE A 407 31.73 8.22 5.75
N ARG A 408 32.92 7.65 5.61
CA ARG A 408 34.12 8.34 5.10
C ARG A 408 34.52 7.84 3.71
N THR A 409 34.34 6.55 3.47
CA THR A 409 34.76 5.92 2.22
C THR A 409 33.62 5.14 1.58
N GLN A 410 33.69 4.95 0.26
CA GLN A 410 32.73 4.12 -0.46
C GLN A 410 32.65 2.69 0.11
N SER A 411 33.78 2.12 0.55
CA SER A 411 33.79 0.78 1.15
C SER A 411 32.95 0.74 2.42
N GLU A 412 33.11 1.74 3.29
CA GLU A 412 32.34 1.88 4.53
C GLU A 412 30.82 2.04 4.28
N ALA A 413 30.44 2.73 3.19
CA ALA A 413 29.03 2.88 2.83
C ALA A 413 28.40 1.58 2.32
N VAL A 414 29.20 0.67 1.76
CA VAL A 414 28.73 -0.62 1.19
C VAL A 414 28.69 -1.72 2.24
N GLU A 415 29.59 -1.70 3.20
CA GLU A 415 29.61 -2.62 4.36
C GLU A 415 28.40 -2.38 5.29
#